data_0f64b740f932466020fa2002ea2671d7
#
_entry.id   0f64b740f932466020fa2002ea2671d7
#
_cell.length_a   1.000
_cell.length_b   1.000
_cell.length_c   1.000
_cell.angle_alpha   90.00
_cell.angle_beta   90.00
_cell.angle_gamma   90.00
#
_symmetry.space_group_name_H-M   'P 1'
#
loop_
_entity.id
_entity.type
_entity.pdbx_description
1 polymer ?
#
loop_
_entity_poly.entity_id
_entity_poly.type
_entity_poly.pdbx_seq_one_letter_code
_entity_poly.pdbx_strand_id
1 'polypeptide(L)'
;MKVHLIRSEGFPVEDFNNVVNLLKLQRGPIEFVPSVPIVLPESDQERIYDTFDDFTKKDAFSMYSTMEKTLDRSFPLTQRTWTWAQLFKVCTDFRMLTDIPAEDHVILLTEKANDKNWFGCVDTSMRNYFVHTADWDLYFENNADARFPIAYEIVVWLMRSLMYNNQQEIMDHVHRSPRGCMMDFCEDKKEIVLKMRTADICPSCTMHISKRDLKKTYLKQIFGTMDGIRENLLFRQRSVLLMEPSKLEIRGYRKDIFLTDLGDLQVNLNPKEKSLFLLYLNHPEGIKRSHLVDHVTELRSYYAMISSSASNEQINENIQRLVDVTEGNMDQVFSRIRNKFRTAIPDLWTNYAIQSVGETHKIVLNRELVTFKD
;
A
#
# COMPACT_ATOMS: atom_id res chain seq x y z
N MET A 1 18.46 -10.80 16.87
CA MET A 1 18.39 -10.70 15.39
C MET A 1 17.76 -9.37 15.06
N LYS A 2 18.46 -8.54 14.34
CA LYS A 2 17.94 -7.25 13.89
C LYS A 2 17.50 -7.38 12.42
N VAL A 3 16.44 -6.67 12.10
CA VAL A 3 15.89 -6.54 10.75
C VAL A 3 15.85 -5.06 10.42
N HIS A 4 16.80 -4.62 9.63
CA HIS A 4 16.93 -3.24 9.20
C HIS A 4 15.95 -2.99 8.04
N LEU A 5 15.02 -2.08 8.25
CA LEU A 5 14.03 -1.69 7.26
C LEU A 5 14.50 -0.40 6.60
N ILE A 6 14.77 -0.45 5.32
CA ILE A 6 15.12 0.70 4.50
C ILE A 6 14.00 0.96 3.50
N ARG A 7 13.81 2.21 3.11
CA ARG A 7 12.77 2.58 2.14
C ARG A 7 13.34 3.39 0.98
N SER A 8 12.78 3.21 -0.20
CA SER A 8 13.00 4.14 -1.31
C SER A 8 12.32 5.50 -1.03
N GLU A 9 12.81 6.55 -1.68
CA GLU A 9 12.24 7.90 -1.51
C GLU A 9 10.76 7.97 -1.88
N GLY A 10 10.33 7.24 -2.92
CA GLY A 10 8.95 7.23 -3.38
C GLY A 10 7.98 6.52 -2.44
N PHE A 11 8.45 5.68 -1.51
CA PHE A 11 7.58 5.11 -0.49
C PHE A 11 7.40 6.11 0.66
N PRO A 12 6.17 6.62 0.93
CA PRO A 12 5.93 7.68 1.89
C PRO A 12 6.40 7.33 3.30
N VAL A 13 6.98 8.30 4.00
CA VAL A 13 7.49 8.11 5.36
C VAL A 13 6.41 7.74 6.36
N GLU A 14 5.20 8.26 6.18
CA GLU A 14 4.06 7.94 7.05
C GLU A 14 3.66 6.46 6.91
N ASP A 15 3.55 5.97 5.68
CA ASP A 15 3.21 4.58 5.40
C ASP A 15 4.32 3.64 5.89
N PHE A 16 5.59 4.02 5.69
CA PHE A 16 6.72 3.29 6.25
C PHE A 16 6.64 3.18 7.77
N ASN A 17 6.38 4.30 8.47
CA ASN A 17 6.26 4.30 9.93
C ASN A 17 5.06 3.45 10.39
N ASN A 18 3.95 3.47 9.65
CA ASN A 18 2.78 2.64 9.95
C ASN A 18 3.10 1.15 9.84
N VAL A 19 3.87 0.73 8.82
CA VAL A 19 4.36 -0.65 8.69
C VAL A 19 5.29 -1.02 9.84
N VAL A 20 6.26 -0.16 10.18
CA VAL A 20 7.20 -0.38 11.29
C VAL A 20 6.46 -0.53 12.62
N ASN A 21 5.49 0.34 12.87
CA ASN A 21 4.69 0.31 14.10
C ASN A 21 3.87 -0.99 14.19
N LEU A 22 3.28 -1.45 13.08
CA LEU A 22 2.56 -2.71 13.03
C LEU A 22 3.48 -3.91 13.38
N LEU A 23 4.67 -3.96 12.80
CA LEU A 23 5.64 -5.02 13.08
C LEU A 23 6.12 -5.02 14.54
N LYS A 24 6.17 -3.84 15.19
CA LYS A 24 6.58 -3.68 16.59
C LYS A 24 5.47 -3.97 17.61
N LEU A 25 4.21 -4.14 17.18
CA LEU A 25 3.11 -4.50 18.09
C LEU A 25 3.37 -5.85 18.79
N GLN A 26 3.93 -6.81 18.07
CA GLN A 26 4.33 -8.09 18.65
C GLN A 26 5.76 -8.01 19.22
N ARG A 27 5.83 -7.97 20.54
CA ARG A 27 7.11 -7.96 21.27
C ARG A 27 7.80 -9.32 21.16
N GLY A 28 9.10 -9.29 20.93
CA GLY A 28 9.93 -10.50 20.83
C GLY A 28 11.38 -10.18 20.52
N PRO A 29 12.20 -11.20 20.30
CA PRO A 29 13.63 -11.05 20.07
C PRO A 29 14.01 -10.59 18.65
N ILE A 30 13.03 -10.42 17.74
CA ILE A 30 13.24 -9.83 16.42
C ILE A 30 13.05 -8.32 16.59
N GLU A 31 14.10 -7.57 16.40
CA GLU A 31 14.11 -6.11 16.49
C GLU A 31 14.00 -5.51 15.08
N PHE A 32 12.90 -4.83 14.79
CA PHE A 32 12.72 -4.08 13.55
C PHE A 32 13.28 -2.67 13.70
N VAL A 33 14.36 -2.38 12.95
CA VAL A 33 15.12 -1.13 13.00
C VAL A 33 14.83 -0.30 11.76
N PRO A 34 14.06 0.80 11.86
CA PRO A 34 13.83 1.68 10.73
C PRO A 34 15.09 2.50 10.42
N SER A 35 15.35 2.70 9.14
CA SER A 35 16.48 3.49 8.64
C SER A 35 16.04 4.64 7.74
N VAL A 36 16.99 5.51 7.41
CA VAL A 36 16.79 6.65 6.52
C VAL A 36 16.36 6.23 5.10
N PRO A 37 15.69 7.10 4.35
CA PRO A 37 15.35 6.83 2.96
C PRO A 37 16.59 6.71 2.08
N ILE A 38 16.50 5.87 1.05
CA ILE A 38 17.56 5.64 0.08
C ILE A 38 17.11 6.14 -1.28
N VAL A 39 17.95 6.91 -1.93
CA VAL A 39 17.76 7.30 -3.33
C VAL A 39 18.12 6.11 -4.19
N LEU A 40 17.16 5.67 -5.01
CA LEU A 40 17.41 4.65 -6.02
C LEU A 40 17.80 5.33 -7.33
N PRO A 41 18.83 4.84 -8.05
CA PRO A 41 19.16 5.35 -9.38
C PRO A 41 17.96 5.15 -10.33
N GLU A 42 17.90 5.89 -11.41
CA GLU A 42 16.87 5.67 -12.43
C GLU A 42 17.05 4.31 -13.11
N SER A 43 15.94 3.66 -13.44
CA SER A 43 15.99 2.40 -14.21
C SER A 43 15.82 2.69 -15.70
N ASP A 44 16.68 2.11 -16.52
CA ASP A 44 16.61 2.15 -17.99
C ASP A 44 15.73 1.03 -18.56
N GLN A 45 15.25 0.12 -17.70
CA GLN A 45 14.42 -1.00 -18.12
C GLN A 45 12.94 -0.65 -18.09
N GLU A 46 12.24 -0.98 -19.15
CA GLU A 46 10.81 -0.78 -19.28
C GLU A 46 10.13 -2.11 -19.59
N ARG A 47 9.00 -2.35 -18.96
CA ARG A 47 8.15 -3.50 -19.19
C ARG A 47 6.82 -3.05 -19.77
N ILE A 48 6.36 -3.73 -20.80
CA ILE A 48 5.08 -3.49 -21.44
C ILE A 48 4.14 -4.63 -21.04
N TYR A 49 2.95 -4.28 -20.58
CA TYR A 49 1.86 -5.22 -20.28
C TYR A 49 0.77 -5.04 -21.33
N ASP A 50 0.38 -6.12 -21.98
CA ASP A 50 -0.65 -6.07 -23.02
C ASP A 50 -2.05 -5.87 -22.46
N THR A 51 -2.29 -6.37 -21.25
CA THR A 51 -3.57 -6.26 -20.54
C THR A 51 -3.36 -6.02 -19.04
N PHE A 52 -4.42 -5.56 -18.35
CA PHE A 52 -4.42 -5.47 -16.89
C PHE A 52 -4.25 -6.84 -16.22
N ASP A 53 -4.78 -7.89 -16.83
CA ASP A 53 -4.60 -9.26 -16.33
C ASP A 53 -3.14 -9.71 -16.43
N ASP A 54 -2.39 -9.30 -17.44
CA ASP A 54 -0.96 -9.58 -17.55
C ASP A 54 -0.16 -8.84 -16.48
N PHE A 55 -0.55 -7.59 -16.16
CA PHE A 55 0.04 -6.85 -15.05
C PHE A 55 -0.13 -7.56 -13.70
N THR A 56 -1.25 -8.24 -13.47
CA THR A 56 -1.54 -8.95 -12.21
C THR A 56 -0.93 -10.35 -12.12
N LYS A 57 -0.44 -10.92 -13.21
CA LYS A 57 0.24 -12.22 -13.22
C LYS A 57 1.71 -12.11 -12.86
N LYS A 58 2.23 -13.13 -12.17
CA LYS A 58 3.66 -13.28 -11.95
C LYS A 58 4.28 -14.01 -13.14
N ASP A 59 5.33 -13.42 -13.75
CA ASP A 59 6.08 -14.09 -14.81
C ASP A 59 7.04 -15.13 -14.25
N ALA A 60 6.62 -15.94 -13.36
CA ALA A 60 7.53 -16.79 -12.63
C ALA A 60 7.94 -18.01 -13.41
N PHE A 61 7.68 -18.30 -14.54
CA PHE A 61 8.12 -19.47 -15.34
C PHE A 61 7.46 -19.49 -16.73
N SER A 62 7.47 -18.36 -17.45
CA SER A 62 7.05 -18.41 -18.85
C SER A 62 8.18 -18.92 -19.74
N MET A 63 8.47 -20.22 -19.62
CA MET A 63 9.03 -20.96 -20.76
C MET A 63 7.93 -21.58 -21.65
N TYR A 64 6.65 -21.44 -21.28
CA TYR A 64 5.54 -22.04 -22.05
C TYR A 64 4.30 -21.15 -22.03
N SER A 65 4.28 -20.13 -22.89
CA SER A 65 3.00 -19.59 -23.37
C SER A 65 3.22 -18.62 -24.54
N THR A 66 3.52 -19.22 -25.67
CA THR A 66 3.17 -18.62 -26.97
C THR A 66 1.76 -19.08 -27.27
N MET A 67 0.76 -18.37 -26.76
CA MET A 67 -0.60 -18.45 -27.26
C MET A 67 -1.05 -17.07 -27.68
N GLU A 68 -1.31 -16.97 -28.99
CA GLU A 68 -1.96 -15.82 -29.63
C GLU A 68 -3.20 -15.40 -28.85
N LYS A 69 -3.12 -14.27 -28.15
CA LYS A 69 -4.30 -13.57 -27.68
C LYS A 69 -4.56 -12.40 -28.60
N THR A 70 -5.76 -12.34 -29.12
CA THR A 70 -6.30 -11.20 -29.87
C THR A 70 -6.22 -9.96 -28.98
N LEU A 71 -5.28 -9.10 -29.31
CA LEU A 71 -4.97 -7.83 -28.67
C LEU A 71 -6.09 -6.82 -28.91
N ASP A 72 -6.71 -6.37 -27.85
CA ASP A 72 -7.38 -5.07 -27.86
C ASP A 72 -6.32 -3.99 -27.58
N ARG A 73 -5.84 -3.37 -28.66
CA ARG A 73 -4.64 -2.50 -28.70
C ARG A 73 -4.85 -1.10 -28.15
N SER A 74 -5.81 -0.85 -27.26
CA SER A 74 -6.10 0.54 -26.94
C SER A 74 -5.08 1.25 -26.04
N PHE A 75 -4.33 0.59 -25.14
CA PHE A 75 -3.24 1.24 -24.37
C PHE A 75 -2.30 0.20 -23.72
N PRO A 76 -1.03 0.07 -24.15
CA PRO A 76 -0.05 -0.70 -23.40
C PRO A 76 0.29 0.01 -22.09
N LEU A 77 0.14 -0.70 -20.96
CA LEU A 77 0.64 -0.26 -19.68
C LEU A 77 2.16 -0.43 -19.68
N THR A 78 2.90 0.67 -19.73
CA THR A 78 4.35 0.65 -19.60
C THR A 78 4.77 0.98 -18.19
N GLN A 79 5.68 0.17 -17.62
CA GLN A 79 6.21 0.37 -16.28
C GLN A 79 7.73 0.23 -16.28
N ARG A 80 8.44 1.22 -15.75
CA ARG A 80 9.89 1.09 -15.53
C ARG A 80 10.15 0.08 -14.43
N THR A 81 11.00 -0.89 -14.72
CA THR A 81 11.27 -2.02 -13.81
C THR A 81 12.73 -2.06 -13.39
N TRP A 82 12.97 -2.65 -12.23
CA TRP A 82 14.28 -2.89 -11.64
C TRP A 82 14.60 -4.37 -11.64
N THR A 83 15.82 -4.73 -11.96
CA THR A 83 16.24 -6.12 -11.82
C THR A 83 16.38 -6.47 -10.34
N TRP A 84 16.19 -7.73 -10.02
CA TRP A 84 16.46 -8.23 -8.67
C TRP A 84 17.89 -7.93 -8.20
N ALA A 85 18.88 -8.06 -9.13
CA ALA A 85 20.28 -7.75 -8.83
C ALA A 85 20.48 -6.30 -8.39
N GLN A 86 19.80 -5.34 -9.06
CA GLN A 86 19.83 -3.93 -8.65
C GLN A 86 19.22 -3.72 -7.26
N LEU A 87 18.05 -4.33 -6.99
CA LEU A 87 17.38 -4.20 -5.68
C LEU A 87 18.22 -4.81 -4.55
N PHE A 88 18.79 -5.98 -4.74
CA PHE A 88 19.69 -6.60 -3.74
C PHE A 88 21.00 -5.85 -3.57
N LYS A 89 21.51 -5.23 -4.64
CA LYS A 89 22.70 -4.37 -4.55
C LYS A 89 22.46 -3.20 -3.61
N VAL A 90 21.29 -2.58 -3.64
CA VAL A 90 20.92 -1.51 -2.71
C VAL A 90 21.04 -1.97 -1.26
N CYS A 91 20.52 -3.17 -0.94
CA CYS A 91 20.63 -3.74 0.40
C CYS A 91 22.10 -4.00 0.78
N THR A 92 22.89 -4.50 -0.17
CA THR A 92 24.33 -4.78 0.04
C THR A 92 25.11 -3.49 0.26
N ASP A 93 24.88 -2.48 -0.57
CA ASP A 93 25.54 -1.16 -0.44
C ASP A 93 25.19 -0.51 0.90
N PHE A 94 23.89 -0.55 1.29
CA PHE A 94 23.46 -0.04 2.59
C PHE A 94 24.15 -0.78 3.75
N ARG A 95 24.24 -2.11 3.68
CA ARG A 95 24.91 -2.93 4.68
C ARG A 95 26.37 -2.53 4.85
N MET A 96 27.09 -2.31 3.74
CA MET A 96 28.49 -1.88 3.76
C MET A 96 28.65 -0.47 4.31
N LEU A 97 27.78 0.47 3.92
CA LEU A 97 27.85 1.86 4.36
C LEU A 97 27.54 2.05 5.85
N THR A 98 26.73 1.18 6.43
CA THR A 98 26.26 1.29 7.81
C THR A 98 26.85 0.22 8.74
N ASP A 99 27.80 -0.56 8.25
CA ASP A 99 28.51 -1.63 9.00
C ASP A 99 27.55 -2.61 9.69
N ILE A 100 26.52 -3.09 8.95
CA ILE A 100 25.54 -4.05 9.47
C ILE A 100 26.17 -5.44 9.57
N PRO A 101 26.10 -6.12 10.73
CA PRO A 101 26.58 -7.47 10.92
C PRO A 101 26.00 -8.47 9.89
N ALA A 102 26.79 -9.46 9.51
CA ALA A 102 26.39 -10.44 8.49
C ALA A 102 25.17 -11.28 8.91
N GLU A 103 24.95 -11.47 10.21
CA GLU A 103 23.81 -12.21 10.78
C GLU A 103 22.51 -11.42 10.79
N ASP A 104 22.55 -10.09 10.67
CA ASP A 104 21.36 -9.26 10.64
C ASP A 104 20.76 -9.19 9.22
N HIS A 105 19.50 -8.83 9.11
CA HIS A 105 18.75 -8.79 7.88
C HIS A 105 18.52 -7.36 7.41
N VAL A 106 18.50 -7.13 6.08
CA VAL A 106 18.20 -5.84 5.48
C VAL A 106 17.02 -6.03 4.51
N ILE A 107 15.95 -5.25 4.67
CA ILE A 107 14.76 -5.32 3.84
C ILE A 107 14.51 -3.96 3.20
N LEU A 108 14.56 -3.91 1.88
CA LEU A 108 14.21 -2.72 1.09
C LEU A 108 12.70 -2.71 0.83
N LEU A 109 12.03 -1.66 1.29
CA LEU A 109 10.64 -1.35 0.97
C LEU A 109 10.61 -0.34 -0.17
N THR A 110 10.06 -0.72 -1.32
CA THR A 110 10.12 0.11 -2.52
C THR A 110 8.83 0.05 -3.35
N GLU A 111 8.42 1.20 -3.84
CA GLU A 111 7.33 1.32 -4.81
C GLU A 111 7.75 0.93 -6.23
N LYS A 112 9.07 0.71 -6.44
CA LYS A 112 9.59 0.36 -7.76
C LYS A 112 9.21 -1.06 -8.17
N ALA A 113 8.65 -1.20 -9.34
CA ALA A 113 8.36 -2.50 -9.92
C ALA A 113 9.63 -3.27 -10.26
N ASN A 114 9.59 -4.59 -10.15
CA ASN A 114 10.71 -5.44 -10.50
C ASN A 114 10.45 -6.24 -11.79
N ASP A 115 11.53 -6.62 -12.46
CA ASP A 115 11.55 -7.30 -13.76
C ASP A 115 10.77 -8.63 -13.78
N LYS A 116 10.58 -9.26 -12.63
CA LYS A 116 9.81 -10.52 -12.49
C LYS A 116 8.41 -10.31 -11.94
N ASN A 117 8.01 -9.07 -11.72
CA ASN A 117 6.68 -8.73 -11.20
C ASN A 117 6.29 -9.48 -9.90
N TRP A 118 7.22 -9.62 -8.95
CA TRP A 118 6.98 -10.28 -7.67
C TRP A 118 6.70 -9.27 -6.56
N PHE A 119 5.94 -9.68 -5.54
CA PHE A 119 5.72 -8.86 -4.34
C PHE A 119 6.96 -8.72 -3.47
N GLY A 120 7.87 -9.66 -3.53
CA GLY A 120 9.12 -9.62 -2.78
C GLY A 120 9.99 -10.82 -3.08
N CYS A 121 11.25 -10.75 -2.67
CA CYS A 121 12.18 -11.86 -2.74
C CYS A 121 13.35 -11.67 -1.74
N VAL A 122 14.11 -12.74 -1.50
CA VAL A 122 15.35 -12.76 -0.74
C VAL A 122 16.51 -13.09 -1.68
N ASP A 123 17.70 -12.55 -1.41
CA ASP A 123 18.92 -12.84 -2.17
C ASP A 123 19.53 -14.23 -1.84
N THR A 124 20.61 -14.57 -2.51
CA THR A 124 21.32 -15.85 -2.28
C THR A 124 21.98 -15.94 -0.90
N SER A 125 22.26 -14.82 -0.24
CA SER A 125 22.78 -14.78 1.14
C SER A 125 21.71 -15.06 2.19
N MET A 126 20.43 -15.04 1.82
CA MET A 126 19.26 -15.15 2.70
C MET A 126 19.19 -14.02 3.74
N ARG A 127 19.81 -12.86 3.45
CA ARG A 127 19.92 -11.73 4.39
C ARG A 127 19.44 -10.40 3.82
N ASN A 128 19.39 -10.26 2.49
CA ASN A 128 18.91 -9.06 1.83
C ASN A 128 17.59 -9.36 1.14
N TYR A 129 16.62 -8.46 1.28
CA TYR A 129 15.27 -8.63 0.75
C TYR A 129 14.80 -7.36 0.08
N PHE A 130 13.87 -7.51 -0.84
CA PHE A 130 13.00 -6.40 -1.24
C PHE A 130 11.54 -6.80 -1.07
N VAL A 131 10.71 -5.81 -0.78
CA VAL A 131 9.24 -5.92 -0.75
C VAL A 131 8.67 -4.75 -1.55
N HIS A 132 7.82 -5.07 -2.52
CA HIS A 132 7.10 -4.10 -3.32
C HIS A 132 5.95 -3.50 -2.52
N THR A 133 5.88 -2.16 -2.47
CA THR A 133 4.95 -1.44 -1.59
C THR A 133 3.80 -0.75 -2.31
N ALA A 134 3.83 -0.70 -3.64
CA ALA A 134 2.77 -0.09 -4.45
C ALA A 134 1.70 -1.10 -4.91
N ASP A 135 0.64 -0.58 -5.50
CA ASP A 135 -0.39 -1.32 -6.23
C ASP A 135 -1.23 -2.30 -5.37
N TRP A 136 -1.17 -2.21 -4.05
CA TRP A 136 -1.94 -3.10 -3.17
C TRP A 136 -3.46 -2.89 -3.26
N ASP A 137 -3.89 -1.70 -3.64
CA ASP A 137 -5.28 -1.35 -3.92
C ASP A 137 -5.87 -2.08 -5.14
N LEU A 138 -5.02 -2.58 -6.06
CA LEU A 138 -5.46 -3.41 -7.18
C LEU A 138 -5.94 -4.80 -6.76
N TYR A 139 -5.45 -5.30 -5.62
CA TYR A 139 -5.76 -6.65 -5.13
C TYR A 139 -6.79 -6.64 -4.01
N PHE A 140 -6.76 -5.64 -3.17
CA PHE A 140 -7.66 -5.50 -2.05
C PHE A 140 -8.68 -4.41 -2.38
N GLU A 141 -9.90 -4.80 -2.73
CA GLU A 141 -11.00 -3.88 -3.04
C GLU A 141 -11.06 -2.70 -2.05
N ASN A 142 -10.96 -1.50 -2.55
CA ASN A 142 -11.16 -0.16 -1.96
C ASN A 142 -10.83 0.08 -0.46
N ASN A 143 -10.49 -0.93 0.34
CA ASN A 143 -10.44 -0.86 1.80
C ASN A 143 -9.18 -1.42 2.43
N ALA A 144 -8.24 -1.93 1.67
CA ALA A 144 -7.06 -2.51 2.28
C ALA A 144 -6.05 -1.43 2.63
N ASP A 145 -5.78 -1.37 3.88
CA ASP A 145 -4.65 -0.67 4.43
C ASP A 145 -3.36 -1.37 3.99
N ALA A 146 -2.61 -0.76 3.09
CA ALA A 146 -1.41 -1.33 2.48
C ALA A 146 -0.34 -1.76 3.50
N ARG A 147 -0.37 -1.22 4.72
CA ARG A 147 0.56 -1.63 5.80
C ARG A 147 0.44 -3.12 6.14
N PHE A 148 -0.76 -3.71 6.07
CA PHE A 148 -0.94 -5.13 6.40
C PHE A 148 -0.32 -6.07 5.36
N PRO A 149 -0.59 -5.93 4.05
CA PRO A 149 0.08 -6.74 3.05
C PRO A 149 1.59 -6.53 2.99
N ILE A 150 2.08 -5.30 3.18
CA ILE A 150 3.52 -5.02 3.23
C ILE A 150 4.15 -5.71 4.45
N ALA A 151 3.56 -5.57 5.64
CA ALA A 151 4.04 -6.26 6.84
C ALA A 151 3.99 -7.79 6.70
N TYR A 152 2.96 -8.32 6.05
CA TYR A 152 2.85 -9.75 5.76
C TYR A 152 4.02 -10.24 4.90
N GLU A 153 4.32 -9.57 3.79
CA GLU A 153 5.44 -9.95 2.93
C GLU A 153 6.80 -9.89 3.68
N ILE A 154 7.02 -8.88 4.52
CA ILE A 154 8.21 -8.78 5.37
C ILE A 154 8.34 -10.04 6.24
N VAL A 155 7.29 -10.37 6.98
CA VAL A 155 7.29 -11.47 7.95
C VAL A 155 7.41 -12.83 7.25
N VAL A 156 6.73 -13.01 6.12
CA VAL A 156 6.76 -14.26 5.35
C VAL A 156 8.14 -14.50 4.72
N TRP A 157 8.77 -13.49 4.13
CA TRP A 157 10.11 -13.65 3.57
C TRP A 157 11.14 -13.89 4.66
N LEU A 158 11.02 -13.21 5.82
CA LEU A 158 11.86 -13.49 6.97
C LEU A 158 11.69 -14.93 7.46
N MET A 159 10.45 -15.42 7.57
CA MET A 159 10.19 -16.80 7.98
C MET A 159 10.75 -17.81 6.99
N ARG A 160 10.58 -17.58 5.68
CA ARG A 160 11.15 -18.44 4.63
C ARG A 160 12.68 -18.52 4.74
N SER A 161 13.36 -17.41 5.02
CA SER A 161 14.81 -17.41 5.20
C SER A 161 15.30 -18.14 6.46
N LEU A 162 14.44 -18.25 7.47
CA LEU A 162 14.71 -19.06 8.66
C LEU A 162 14.44 -20.56 8.41
N MET A 163 13.49 -20.88 7.55
CA MET A 163 13.10 -22.25 7.23
C MET A 163 14.07 -22.93 6.26
N TYR A 164 14.66 -22.18 5.34
CA TYR A 164 15.42 -22.70 4.21
C TYR A 164 16.84 -22.12 4.17
N ASN A 165 17.77 -22.85 3.57
CA ASN A 165 19.19 -22.44 3.53
C ASN A 165 19.51 -21.56 2.33
N ASN A 166 18.72 -21.63 1.27
CA ASN A 166 18.93 -20.88 0.03
C ASN A 166 17.62 -20.66 -0.72
N GLN A 167 17.67 -19.78 -1.69
CA GLN A 167 16.51 -19.40 -2.51
C GLN A 167 15.94 -20.58 -3.31
N GLN A 168 16.78 -21.47 -3.84
CA GLN A 168 16.34 -22.63 -4.60
C GLN A 168 15.51 -23.57 -3.73
N GLU A 169 15.97 -23.83 -2.51
CA GLU A 169 15.24 -24.65 -1.54
C GLU A 169 13.85 -24.06 -1.22
N ILE A 170 13.72 -22.73 -1.12
CA ILE A 170 12.42 -22.08 -0.99
C ILE A 170 11.54 -22.42 -2.20
N MET A 171 12.08 -22.26 -3.41
CA MET A 171 11.33 -22.47 -4.65
C MET A 171 10.89 -23.92 -4.86
N ASP A 172 11.68 -24.87 -4.38
CA ASP A 172 11.36 -26.31 -4.45
C ASP A 172 10.21 -26.69 -3.49
N HIS A 173 9.98 -25.88 -2.45
CA HIS A 173 8.96 -26.13 -1.41
C HIS A 173 7.72 -25.24 -1.51
N VAL A 174 7.66 -24.28 -2.45
CA VAL A 174 6.45 -23.47 -2.64
C VAL A 174 5.27 -24.33 -3.09
N HIS A 175 4.08 -23.98 -2.62
CA HIS A 175 2.85 -24.63 -3.05
C HIS A 175 2.34 -23.96 -4.33
N ARG A 176 2.32 -24.68 -5.43
CA ARG A 176 1.78 -24.20 -6.70
C ARG A 176 0.25 -24.17 -6.71
N SER A 177 -0.38 -25.02 -5.90
CA SER A 177 -1.82 -25.00 -5.66
C SER A 177 -2.11 -24.25 -4.37
N PRO A 178 -2.84 -23.13 -4.39
CA PRO A 178 -3.12 -22.33 -3.22
C PRO A 178 -3.84 -23.13 -2.13
N ARG A 179 -3.37 -23.01 -0.88
CA ARG A 179 -3.92 -23.68 0.31
C ARG A 179 -4.23 -22.70 1.44
N GLY A 180 -3.94 -21.42 1.23
CA GLY A 180 -3.96 -20.42 2.29
C GLY A 180 -2.71 -20.43 3.17
N CYS A 181 -1.62 -21.05 2.73
CA CYS A 181 -0.36 -21.14 3.43
C CYS A 181 0.60 -20.03 3.02
N MET A 182 1.44 -19.56 3.94
CA MET A 182 2.49 -18.59 3.64
C MET A 182 3.46 -19.03 2.54
N MET A 183 3.54 -20.36 2.27
CA MET A 183 4.37 -20.94 1.21
C MET A 183 3.64 -21.01 -0.14
N ASP A 184 2.40 -20.58 -0.24
CA ASP A 184 1.69 -20.55 -1.51
C ASP A 184 2.39 -19.58 -2.48
N PHE A 185 2.57 -20.06 -3.70
CA PHE A 185 3.06 -19.26 -4.82
C PHE A 185 1.84 -18.75 -5.59
N CYS A 186 1.56 -17.45 -5.47
CA CYS A 186 0.47 -16.83 -6.19
C CYS A 186 0.90 -16.60 -7.64
N GLU A 187 0.56 -17.52 -8.53
CA GLU A 187 0.85 -17.42 -9.95
C GLU A 187 0.03 -16.27 -10.57
N ASP A 188 -1.25 -16.20 -10.24
CA ASP A 188 -2.05 -14.98 -10.35
C ASP A 188 -1.88 -14.16 -9.07
N LYS A 189 -1.44 -12.92 -9.19
CA LYS A 189 -1.26 -12.01 -8.05
C LYS A 189 -2.54 -11.80 -7.24
N LYS A 190 -3.73 -11.95 -7.84
CA LYS A 190 -5.02 -11.86 -7.14
C LYS A 190 -5.18 -12.91 -6.05
N GLU A 191 -4.51 -14.06 -6.17
CA GLU A 191 -4.53 -15.12 -5.15
C GLU A 191 -3.87 -14.69 -3.82
N ILE A 192 -3.06 -13.61 -3.84
CA ILE A 192 -2.42 -13.06 -2.65
C ILE A 192 -3.44 -12.66 -1.59
N VAL A 193 -4.63 -12.24 -2.00
CA VAL A 193 -5.72 -11.86 -1.10
C VAL A 193 -6.12 -13.02 -0.20
N LEU A 194 -6.32 -14.21 -0.78
CA LEU A 194 -6.68 -15.41 -0.02
C LEU A 194 -5.53 -15.82 0.90
N LYS A 195 -4.31 -15.84 0.38
CA LYS A 195 -3.11 -16.17 1.15
C LYS A 195 -2.93 -15.27 2.38
N MET A 196 -3.14 -13.97 2.23
CA MET A 196 -3.00 -13.01 3.33
C MET A 196 -4.16 -13.06 4.32
N ARG A 197 -5.39 -13.33 3.85
CA ARG A 197 -6.56 -13.49 4.72
C ARG A 197 -6.51 -14.75 5.57
N THR A 198 -5.90 -15.80 5.07
CA THR A 198 -5.64 -17.00 5.88
C THR A 198 -4.44 -16.79 6.79
N ALA A 199 -3.38 -16.16 6.29
CA ALA A 199 -2.12 -15.87 7.00
C ALA A 199 -1.69 -17.04 7.88
N ASP A 200 -1.68 -18.26 7.32
CA ASP A 200 -1.52 -19.50 8.08
C ASP A 200 -0.37 -20.34 7.52
N ILE A 201 -0.08 -21.43 8.22
CA ILE A 201 0.95 -22.40 7.88
C ILE A 201 0.32 -23.79 7.83
N CYS A 202 0.40 -24.44 6.68
CA CYS A 202 -0.16 -25.76 6.53
C CYS A 202 0.63 -26.84 7.32
N PRO A 203 0.02 -28.01 7.60
CA PRO A 203 0.68 -29.07 8.38
C PRO A 203 2.03 -29.52 7.83
N SER A 204 2.21 -29.56 6.51
CA SER A 204 3.50 -29.94 5.90
C SER A 204 4.60 -28.92 6.19
N CYS A 205 4.28 -27.62 6.12
CA CYS A 205 5.22 -26.55 6.47
C CYS A 205 5.50 -26.52 7.97
N THR A 206 4.48 -26.75 8.82
CA THR A 206 4.67 -26.89 10.27
C THR A 206 5.61 -28.04 10.61
N MET A 207 5.46 -29.18 9.94
CA MET A 207 6.38 -30.32 10.09
C MET A 207 7.79 -29.96 9.62
N HIS A 208 7.95 -29.21 8.54
CA HIS A 208 9.26 -28.74 8.09
C HIS A 208 9.91 -27.82 9.12
N ILE A 209 9.17 -26.86 9.66
CA ILE A 209 9.63 -25.96 10.73
C ILE A 209 10.08 -26.77 11.96
N SER A 210 9.33 -27.79 12.36
CA SER A 210 9.63 -28.59 13.55
C SER A 210 10.95 -29.37 13.44
N LYS A 211 11.42 -29.64 12.23
CA LYS A 211 12.72 -30.30 11.97
C LYS A 211 13.90 -29.32 11.98
N ARG A 212 13.64 -28.02 12.02
CA ARG A 212 14.67 -26.98 12.09
C ARG A 212 14.87 -26.55 13.54
N ASP A 213 16.12 -26.29 13.91
CA ASP A 213 16.45 -25.74 15.24
C ASP A 213 16.16 -24.23 15.31
N LEU A 214 14.88 -23.87 15.13
CA LEU A 214 14.46 -22.47 15.19
C LEU A 214 14.06 -22.10 16.62
N LYS A 215 14.53 -20.93 17.07
CA LYS A 215 14.14 -20.40 18.38
C LYS A 215 12.63 -20.19 18.45
N LYS A 216 11.98 -20.89 19.36
CA LYS A 216 10.50 -20.78 19.57
C LYS A 216 10.02 -19.35 19.79
N THR A 217 10.89 -18.50 20.36
CA THR A 217 10.58 -17.08 20.58
C THR A 217 10.49 -16.28 19.27
N TYR A 218 11.26 -16.62 18.24
CA TYR A 218 11.12 -16.03 16.90
C TYR A 218 9.80 -16.46 16.26
N LEU A 219 9.49 -17.77 16.31
CA LEU A 219 8.24 -18.31 15.80
C LEU A 219 7.02 -17.66 16.45
N LYS A 220 7.05 -17.52 17.79
CA LYS A 220 5.96 -16.87 18.52
C LYS A 220 5.73 -15.42 18.07
N GLN A 221 6.78 -14.66 17.84
CA GLN A 221 6.67 -13.27 17.37
C GLN A 221 6.15 -13.22 15.93
N ILE A 222 6.68 -14.04 15.03
CA ILE A 222 6.27 -14.11 13.63
C ILE A 222 4.79 -14.50 13.53
N PHE A 223 4.39 -15.59 14.19
CA PHE A 223 3.00 -16.05 14.16
C PHE A 223 2.04 -15.06 14.79
N GLY A 224 2.41 -14.45 15.92
CA GLY A 224 1.59 -13.41 16.50
C GLY A 224 1.42 -12.18 15.60
N THR A 225 2.43 -11.83 14.80
CA THR A 225 2.31 -10.77 13.79
C THR A 225 1.39 -11.21 12.65
N MET A 226 1.51 -12.45 12.15
CA MET A 226 0.63 -13.00 11.12
C MET A 226 -0.84 -13.05 11.59
N ASP A 227 -1.08 -13.48 12.82
CA ASP A 227 -2.42 -13.50 13.43
C ASP A 227 -3.05 -12.10 13.48
N GLY A 228 -2.28 -11.10 13.93
CA GLY A 228 -2.74 -9.71 13.95
C GLY A 228 -3.04 -9.16 12.55
N ILE A 229 -2.25 -9.52 11.55
CA ILE A 229 -2.50 -9.16 10.14
C ILE A 229 -3.78 -9.84 9.65
N ARG A 230 -3.92 -11.15 9.88
CA ARG A 230 -5.11 -11.92 9.50
C ARG A 230 -6.39 -11.32 10.06
N GLU A 231 -6.42 -11.01 11.35
CA GLU A 231 -7.58 -10.40 12.00
C GLU A 231 -8.01 -9.08 11.35
N ASN A 232 -7.06 -8.30 10.86
CA ASN A 232 -7.34 -7.02 10.20
C ASN A 232 -7.73 -7.16 8.71
N LEU A 233 -7.37 -8.27 8.07
CA LEU A 233 -7.72 -8.56 6.68
C LEU A 233 -8.99 -9.40 6.52
N LEU A 234 -9.55 -9.93 7.61
CA LEU A 234 -10.82 -10.64 7.59
C LEU A 234 -11.97 -9.70 7.20
N PHE A 235 -12.97 -10.28 6.53
CA PHE A 235 -14.19 -9.55 6.22
C PHE A 235 -14.93 -9.14 7.50
N ARG A 236 -14.89 -7.88 7.85
CA ARG A 236 -15.66 -7.30 8.96
C ARG A 236 -17.06 -6.84 8.53
N GLN A 237 -17.56 -7.37 7.43
CA GLN A 237 -18.80 -6.91 6.79
C GLN A 237 -20.04 -6.95 7.68
N ARG A 238 -20.06 -7.77 8.74
CA ARG A 238 -21.24 -7.84 9.62
C ARG A 238 -21.48 -6.57 10.45
N SER A 239 -20.42 -5.92 10.90
CA SER A 239 -20.56 -4.65 11.64
C SER A 239 -20.83 -3.48 10.71
N VAL A 240 -20.25 -3.47 9.50
CA VAL A 240 -20.45 -2.41 8.50
C VAL A 240 -21.88 -2.39 7.97
N LEU A 241 -22.53 -3.55 7.81
CA LEU A 241 -23.94 -3.65 7.43
C LEU A 241 -24.92 -3.10 8.48
N LEU A 242 -24.48 -2.96 9.72
CA LEU A 242 -25.26 -2.46 10.85
C LEU A 242 -24.94 -1.01 11.21
N MET A 243 -23.92 -0.41 10.56
CA MET A 243 -23.51 0.96 10.82
C MET A 243 -24.06 1.89 9.74
N GLU A 244 -24.90 2.83 10.15
CA GLU A 244 -25.31 3.92 9.26
C GLU A 244 -24.23 5.01 9.25
N PRO A 245 -23.91 5.57 8.05
CA PRO A 245 -22.98 6.69 7.97
C PRO A 245 -23.53 7.90 8.76
N SER A 246 -22.67 8.50 9.58
CA SER A 246 -22.96 9.75 10.27
C SER A 246 -23.21 10.88 9.27
N LYS A 247 -24.02 11.84 9.67
CA LYS A 247 -24.14 13.10 8.94
C LYS A 247 -22.82 13.84 8.91
N LEU A 248 -22.48 14.35 7.73
CA LEU A 248 -21.33 15.21 7.47
C LEU A 248 -21.78 16.67 7.50
N GLU A 249 -21.27 17.45 8.41
CA GLU A 249 -21.57 18.86 8.51
C GLU A 249 -20.35 19.72 8.24
N ILE A 250 -20.48 20.65 7.32
CA ILE A 250 -19.45 21.66 6.99
C ILE A 250 -19.82 22.96 7.69
N ARG A 251 -18.99 23.41 8.65
CA ARG A 251 -19.30 24.56 9.52
C ARG A 251 -18.37 25.74 9.29
N GLY A 252 -18.98 26.92 9.32
CA GLY A 252 -18.31 28.19 9.40
C GLY A 252 -17.49 28.56 8.17
N TYR A 253 -16.83 29.72 8.26
CA TYR A 253 -16.04 30.30 7.16
C TYR A 253 -14.87 29.43 6.72
N ARG A 254 -14.22 28.70 7.66
CA ARG A 254 -13.10 27.80 7.36
C ARG A 254 -13.55 26.43 6.83
N LYS A 255 -14.86 26.24 6.67
CA LYS A 255 -15.46 25.00 6.20
C LYS A 255 -14.93 23.79 6.95
N ASP A 256 -15.00 23.86 8.28
CA ASP A 256 -14.56 22.76 9.14
C ASP A 256 -15.53 21.58 9.05
N ILE A 257 -14.98 20.35 9.06
CA ILE A 257 -15.69 19.13 8.75
C ILE A 257 -16.01 18.40 10.06
N PHE A 258 -17.30 18.12 10.30
CA PHE A 258 -17.77 17.43 11.48
C PHE A 258 -18.64 16.21 11.12
N LEU A 259 -18.51 15.16 11.91
CA LEU A 259 -19.38 13.97 11.87
C LEU A 259 -20.31 14.05 13.10
N THR A 260 -21.55 14.50 12.88
CA THR A 260 -22.43 14.95 13.97
C THR A 260 -22.95 13.80 14.83
N ASP A 261 -23.25 12.67 14.24
CA ASP A 261 -23.79 11.51 14.97
C ASP A 261 -22.71 10.75 15.74
N LEU A 262 -21.44 11.15 15.58
CA LEU A 262 -20.28 10.61 16.30
C LEU A 262 -19.75 11.60 17.37
N GLY A 263 -20.65 12.37 17.98
CA GLY A 263 -20.28 13.33 19.02
C GLY A 263 -19.56 14.56 18.49
N ASP A 264 -19.95 15.05 17.31
CA ASP A 264 -19.31 16.19 16.65
C ASP A 264 -17.82 15.97 16.37
N LEU A 265 -17.45 14.74 15.98
CA LEU A 265 -16.07 14.41 15.68
C LEU A 265 -15.54 15.25 14.52
N GLN A 266 -14.53 16.09 14.79
CA GLN A 266 -13.91 16.94 13.78
C GLN A 266 -12.86 16.16 12.97
N VAL A 267 -12.96 16.23 11.63
CA VAL A 267 -11.95 15.69 10.71
C VAL A 267 -11.08 16.85 10.19
N ASN A 268 -9.84 16.90 10.67
CA ASN A 268 -8.92 17.99 10.36
C ASN A 268 -8.19 17.74 9.03
N LEU A 269 -8.61 18.44 7.98
CA LEU A 269 -7.92 18.50 6.69
C LEU A 269 -7.14 19.81 6.58
N ASN A 270 -5.95 19.76 5.98
CA ASN A 270 -5.21 20.99 5.64
C ASN A 270 -5.90 21.75 4.48
N PRO A 271 -5.56 23.02 4.20
CA PRO A 271 -6.25 23.82 3.17
C PRO A 271 -6.30 23.13 1.79
N LYS A 272 -5.22 22.48 1.37
CA LYS A 272 -5.12 21.77 0.08
C LYS A 272 -6.05 20.55 0.04
N GLU A 273 -6.00 19.74 1.09
CA GLU A 273 -6.86 18.56 1.26
C GLU A 273 -8.34 18.95 1.34
N LYS A 274 -8.65 20.00 2.12
CA LYS A 274 -10.01 20.49 2.34
C LYS A 274 -10.62 21.07 1.05
N SER A 275 -9.84 21.82 0.27
CA SER A 275 -10.30 22.36 -1.02
C SER A 275 -10.67 21.26 -2.00
N LEU A 276 -9.79 20.24 -2.10
CA LEU A 276 -10.06 19.10 -2.96
C LEU A 276 -11.26 18.29 -2.48
N PHE A 277 -11.37 18.07 -1.18
CA PHE A 277 -12.52 17.40 -0.56
C PHE A 277 -13.84 18.11 -0.84
N LEU A 278 -13.90 19.43 -0.68
CA LEU A 278 -15.08 20.22 -0.97
C LEU A 278 -15.46 20.18 -2.45
N LEU A 279 -14.49 20.20 -3.35
CA LEU A 279 -14.75 20.04 -4.78
C LEU A 279 -15.50 18.73 -5.04
N TYR A 280 -14.95 17.59 -4.59
CA TYR A 280 -15.60 16.30 -4.78
C TYR A 280 -16.91 16.14 -4.01
N LEU A 281 -17.04 16.84 -2.87
CA LEU A 281 -18.29 16.86 -2.13
C LEU A 281 -19.39 17.60 -2.92
N ASN A 282 -19.07 18.61 -3.70
CA ASN A 282 -20.00 19.36 -4.53
C ASN A 282 -20.23 18.74 -5.92
N HIS A 283 -19.46 17.72 -6.28
CA HIS A 283 -19.60 16.95 -7.53
C HIS A 283 -19.92 15.49 -7.25
N PRO A 284 -21.16 15.17 -6.83
CA PRO A 284 -21.56 13.79 -6.48
C PRO A 284 -21.52 12.82 -7.68
N GLU A 285 -21.63 13.35 -8.90
CA GLU A 285 -21.42 12.60 -10.14
C GLU A 285 -20.01 12.04 -10.28
N GLY A 286 -19.05 12.69 -9.61
CA GLY A 286 -17.63 12.38 -9.69
C GLY A 286 -16.91 13.14 -10.81
N ILE A 287 -15.60 13.30 -10.63
CA ILE A 287 -14.73 13.99 -11.59
C ILE A 287 -13.70 12.99 -12.10
N LYS A 288 -13.53 12.92 -13.43
CA LYS A 288 -12.41 12.17 -14.03
C LYS A 288 -11.09 12.87 -13.70
N ARG A 289 -10.05 12.09 -13.45
CA ARG A 289 -8.72 12.62 -13.10
C ARG A 289 -8.21 13.62 -14.15
N SER A 290 -8.39 13.30 -15.43
CA SER A 290 -8.00 14.16 -16.55
C SER A 290 -8.79 15.49 -16.62
N HIS A 291 -9.97 15.55 -16.01
CA HIS A 291 -10.84 16.72 -16.03
C HIS A 291 -10.68 17.61 -14.79
N LEU A 292 -9.81 17.25 -13.85
CA LEU A 292 -9.59 18.09 -12.67
C LEU A 292 -9.07 19.50 -13.04
N VAL A 293 -8.36 19.61 -14.14
CA VAL A 293 -7.90 20.89 -14.69
C VAL A 293 -9.04 21.85 -15.02
N ASP A 294 -10.21 21.33 -15.39
CA ASP A 294 -11.39 22.13 -15.71
C ASP A 294 -11.99 22.82 -14.46
N HIS A 295 -11.66 22.30 -13.26
CA HIS A 295 -12.14 22.79 -11.96
C HIS A 295 -11.13 23.68 -11.22
N VAL A 296 -10.05 24.13 -11.88
CA VAL A 296 -9.01 24.99 -11.27
C VAL A 296 -9.60 26.26 -10.62
N THR A 297 -10.57 26.91 -11.25
CA THR A 297 -11.19 28.12 -10.72
C THR A 297 -11.96 27.85 -9.44
N GLU A 298 -12.69 26.75 -9.38
CA GLU A 298 -13.44 26.33 -8.19
C GLU A 298 -12.52 25.91 -7.05
N LEU A 299 -11.49 25.12 -7.33
CA LEU A 299 -10.44 24.76 -6.36
C LEU A 299 -9.75 25.99 -5.77
N ARG A 300 -9.44 26.98 -6.62
CA ARG A 300 -8.84 28.24 -6.18
C ARG A 300 -9.77 29.00 -5.23
N SER A 301 -11.06 29.04 -5.54
CA SER A 301 -12.07 29.69 -4.70
C SER A 301 -12.13 29.03 -3.32
N TYR A 302 -12.20 27.69 -3.24
CA TYR A 302 -12.17 26.98 -1.96
C TYR A 302 -10.87 27.21 -1.19
N TYR A 303 -9.73 27.14 -1.88
CA TYR A 303 -8.44 27.32 -1.22
C TYR A 303 -8.29 28.76 -0.65
N ALA A 304 -8.68 29.75 -1.41
CA ALA A 304 -8.64 31.17 -0.96
C ALA A 304 -9.58 31.40 0.23
N MET A 305 -10.75 30.76 0.24
CA MET A 305 -11.69 30.87 1.35
C MET A 305 -11.13 30.25 2.64
N ILE A 306 -10.44 29.12 2.53
CA ILE A 306 -9.96 28.33 3.69
C ILE A 306 -8.63 28.88 4.22
N SER A 307 -7.75 29.35 3.33
CA SER A 307 -6.39 29.78 3.66
C SER A 307 -6.30 31.30 3.76
N SER A 308 -6.53 31.82 4.94
CA SER A 308 -6.48 33.28 5.21
C SER A 308 -5.07 33.91 5.15
N SER A 309 -4.02 33.10 5.08
CA SER A 309 -2.61 33.54 5.15
C SER A 309 -1.81 33.32 3.85
N ALA A 310 -2.37 32.67 2.84
CA ALA A 310 -1.67 32.41 1.59
C ALA A 310 -1.84 33.55 0.61
N SER A 311 -0.74 33.97 -0.05
CA SER A 311 -0.82 34.93 -1.16
C SER A 311 -1.49 34.30 -2.38
N ASN A 312 -2.04 35.14 -3.26
CA ASN A 312 -2.64 34.66 -4.51
C ASN A 312 -1.66 33.86 -5.38
N GLU A 313 -0.37 34.20 -5.34
CA GLU A 313 0.68 33.45 -6.04
C GLU A 313 0.86 32.06 -5.47
N GLN A 314 0.94 31.96 -4.13
CA GLN A 314 1.04 30.67 -3.43
C GLN A 314 -0.19 29.76 -3.66
N ILE A 315 -1.39 30.37 -3.70
CA ILE A 315 -2.64 29.66 -3.99
C ILE A 315 -2.55 29.07 -5.41
N ASN A 316 -2.17 29.92 -6.39
CA ASN A 316 -2.06 29.50 -7.79
C ASN A 316 -1.05 28.36 -7.95
N GLU A 317 0.14 28.49 -7.37
CA GLU A 317 1.18 27.47 -7.45
C GLU A 317 0.72 26.15 -6.84
N ASN A 318 0.11 26.18 -5.65
CA ASN A 318 -0.39 24.99 -4.98
C ASN A 318 -1.50 24.28 -5.77
N ILE A 319 -2.39 25.05 -6.42
CA ILE A 319 -3.47 24.49 -7.24
C ILE A 319 -2.92 23.94 -8.55
N GLN A 320 -1.99 24.62 -9.21
CA GLN A 320 -1.36 24.12 -10.44
C GLN A 320 -0.63 22.80 -10.19
N ARG A 321 0.15 22.70 -9.11
CA ARG A 321 0.80 21.46 -8.71
C ARG A 321 -0.20 20.33 -8.35
N LEU A 322 -1.38 20.69 -7.86
CA LEU A 322 -2.40 19.70 -7.51
C LEU A 322 -3.05 19.08 -8.74
N VAL A 323 -3.31 19.90 -9.76
CA VAL A 323 -3.98 19.45 -11.01
C VAL A 323 -3.00 18.87 -12.04
N ASP A 324 -1.69 19.03 -11.83
CA ASP A 324 -0.68 18.42 -12.68
C ASP A 324 -0.65 16.91 -12.49
N VAL A 325 -1.11 16.20 -13.52
CA VAL A 325 -1.22 14.73 -13.50
C VAL A 325 0.17 14.07 -13.48
N THR A 326 1.20 14.77 -13.96
CA THR A 326 2.56 14.21 -14.11
C THR A 326 3.32 14.14 -12.80
N GLU A 327 3.05 15.02 -11.85
CA GLU A 327 3.76 15.10 -10.57
C GLU A 327 3.22 14.15 -9.47
N GLY A 328 2.10 13.43 -9.71
CA GLY A 328 1.52 12.50 -8.72
C GLY A 328 1.01 13.15 -7.42
N ASN A 329 1.00 14.49 -7.34
CA ASN A 329 0.60 15.23 -6.14
C ASN A 329 -0.85 14.97 -5.72
N MET A 330 -1.74 14.74 -6.69
CA MET A 330 -3.14 14.47 -6.43
C MET A 330 -3.34 13.17 -5.65
N ASP A 331 -2.62 12.09 -6.02
CA ASP A 331 -2.72 10.80 -5.33
C ASP A 331 -2.25 10.87 -3.88
N GLN A 332 -1.21 11.65 -3.64
CA GLN A 332 -0.75 11.92 -2.28
C GLN A 332 -1.83 12.64 -1.45
N VAL A 333 -2.52 13.62 -2.05
CA VAL A 333 -3.60 14.33 -1.37
C VAL A 333 -4.80 13.42 -1.13
N PHE A 334 -5.20 12.60 -2.10
CA PHE A 334 -6.24 11.58 -1.90
C PHE A 334 -5.88 10.60 -0.79
N SER A 335 -4.63 10.12 -0.76
CA SER A 335 -4.15 9.23 0.29
C SER A 335 -4.21 9.89 1.68
N ARG A 336 -3.81 11.15 1.79
CA ARG A 336 -3.89 11.90 3.05
C ARG A 336 -5.33 12.10 3.53
N ILE A 337 -6.25 12.49 2.64
CA ILE A 337 -7.68 12.61 2.96
C ILE A 337 -8.21 11.25 3.46
N ARG A 338 -7.92 10.18 2.72
CA ARG A 338 -8.30 8.81 3.08
C ARG A 338 -7.79 8.43 4.47
N ASN A 339 -6.52 8.69 4.75
CA ASN A 339 -5.91 8.38 6.04
C ASN A 339 -6.54 9.16 7.19
N LYS A 340 -6.89 10.43 6.99
CA LYS A 340 -7.60 11.23 7.99
C LYS A 340 -8.96 10.64 8.35
N PHE A 341 -9.77 10.30 7.36
CA PHE A 341 -11.06 9.65 7.61
C PHE A 341 -10.89 8.24 8.21
N ARG A 342 -9.94 7.46 7.71
CA ARG A 342 -9.66 6.12 8.25
C ARG A 342 -9.23 6.15 9.71
N THR A 343 -8.43 7.14 10.10
CA THR A 343 -8.03 7.32 11.51
C THR A 343 -9.21 7.77 12.37
N ALA A 344 -10.07 8.65 11.85
CA ALA A 344 -11.21 9.16 12.59
C ALA A 344 -12.35 8.12 12.73
N ILE A 345 -12.62 7.35 11.67
CA ILE A 345 -13.74 6.40 11.58
C ILE A 345 -13.33 5.12 10.82
N PRO A 346 -12.55 4.23 11.43
CA PRO A 346 -11.95 3.07 10.76
C PRO A 346 -12.92 2.18 9.98
N ASP A 347 -14.16 2.03 10.44
CA ASP A 347 -15.14 1.12 9.84
C ASP A 347 -15.99 1.75 8.73
N LEU A 348 -16.11 3.09 8.67
CA LEU A 348 -17.00 3.80 7.75
C LEU A 348 -16.29 4.83 6.85
N TRP A 349 -14.97 4.97 6.94
CA TRP A 349 -14.19 5.98 6.21
C TRP A 349 -14.44 5.97 4.71
N THR A 350 -14.78 4.81 4.14
CA THR A 350 -15.04 4.64 2.72
C THR A 350 -16.21 5.48 2.22
N ASN A 351 -17.20 5.77 3.07
CA ASN A 351 -18.32 6.62 2.69
C ASN A 351 -17.90 8.07 2.47
N TYR A 352 -16.86 8.53 3.17
CA TYR A 352 -16.45 9.94 3.22
C TYR A 352 -15.21 10.26 2.38
N ALA A 353 -14.32 9.30 2.19
CA ALA A 353 -13.11 9.53 1.39
C ALA A 353 -13.41 9.59 -0.11
N ILE A 354 -12.54 10.31 -0.83
CA ILE A 354 -12.58 10.33 -2.29
C ILE A 354 -12.11 8.97 -2.81
N GLN A 355 -12.96 8.29 -3.58
CA GLN A 355 -12.72 6.95 -4.10
C GLN A 355 -12.81 6.91 -5.61
N SER A 356 -12.08 5.97 -6.22
CA SER A 356 -12.22 5.64 -7.64
C SER A 356 -13.47 4.76 -7.81
N VAL A 357 -14.40 5.22 -8.63
CA VAL A 357 -15.62 4.50 -8.99
C VAL A 357 -15.74 4.50 -10.52
N GLY A 358 -15.39 3.38 -11.14
CA GLY A 358 -15.23 3.32 -12.59
C GLY A 358 -14.12 4.27 -13.06
N GLU A 359 -14.43 5.12 -14.02
CA GLU A 359 -13.48 6.10 -14.57
C GLU A 359 -13.41 7.43 -13.77
N THR A 360 -14.22 7.59 -12.74
CA THR A 360 -14.32 8.84 -11.98
C THR A 360 -13.85 8.65 -10.54
N HIS A 361 -13.49 9.76 -9.90
CA HIS A 361 -13.30 9.82 -8.46
C HIS A 361 -14.50 10.54 -7.85
N LYS A 362 -15.02 10.05 -6.72
CA LYS A 362 -16.14 10.67 -6.01
C LYS A 362 -16.19 10.29 -4.54
N ILE A 363 -16.96 11.04 -3.78
CA ILE A 363 -17.38 10.70 -2.41
C ILE A 363 -18.73 10.00 -2.51
N VAL A 364 -18.82 8.76 -1.96
CA VAL A 364 -20.03 7.92 -2.11
C VAL A 364 -21.08 8.16 -1.03
N LEU A 365 -20.82 9.04 -0.06
CA LEU A 365 -21.77 9.40 0.99
C LEU A 365 -23.07 9.93 0.37
N ASN A 366 -24.23 9.42 0.86
CA ASN A 366 -25.53 9.94 0.45
C ASN A 366 -25.61 11.45 0.70
N ARG A 367 -26.00 12.20 -0.32
CA ARG A 367 -26.05 13.67 -0.29
C ARG A 367 -27.01 14.23 0.78
N GLU A 368 -28.04 13.49 1.12
CA GLU A 368 -28.99 13.85 2.19
C GLU A 368 -28.31 13.91 3.58
N LEU A 369 -27.17 13.23 3.74
CA LEU A 369 -26.39 13.26 4.97
C LEU A 369 -25.39 14.41 5.02
N VAL A 370 -25.32 15.24 3.97
CA VAL A 370 -24.38 16.37 3.90
C VAL A 370 -25.10 17.69 4.14
N THR A 371 -24.65 18.43 5.14
CA THR A 371 -25.21 19.75 5.46
C THR A 371 -24.12 20.81 5.54
N PHE A 372 -24.44 22.02 5.10
CA PHE A 372 -23.57 23.19 5.22
C PHE A 372 -24.21 24.16 6.21
N LYS A 373 -23.44 24.59 7.21
CA LYS A 373 -23.82 25.62 8.19
C LYS A 373 -22.81 26.77 8.14
N ASP A 374 -23.30 27.95 7.95
CA ASP A 374 -22.50 29.18 7.95
C ASP A 374 -22.09 29.59 9.35
#